data_9d69ddc045f0afeb6e248f3d7da540bb
#
_entry.id   9d69ddc045f0afeb6e248f3d7da540bb
#
_cell.length_a   1.000
_cell.length_b   1.000
_cell.length_c   1.000
_cell.angle_alpha   90.00
_cell.angle_beta   90.00
_cell.angle_gamma   90.00
#
_symmetry.space_group_name_H-M   'P 1'
#
loop_
_entity.id
_entity.type
_entity.pdbx_description
1 polymer ?
#
loop_
_entity_poly.entity_id
_entity_poly.type
_entity_poly.pdbx_seq_one_letter_code
_entity_poly.pdbx_strand_id
1 'polypeptide(L)'
;MIILDTNICIHIIKRKPASVIKHFREYQPGDIGISAITLAELQFGVAKSQAKKKNQNALDEFLLPLEVLPFGEHATHAYGRIRAYLERQGKPIGANDLLIAAHALSLGALLVTNNTREFERIPNLSLSNWL
;
A
#
# COMPACT_ATOMS: atom_id res chain seq x y z
N MET A 1 -7.18 -11.10 2.44
CA MET A 1 -5.87 -10.39 2.53
C MET A 1 -6.14 -8.89 2.60
N ILE A 2 -5.41 -8.23 3.47
CA ILE A 2 -5.43 -6.79 3.62
C ILE A 2 -4.09 -6.26 3.14
N ILE A 3 -4.11 -5.24 2.30
CA ILE A 3 -2.90 -4.60 1.78
C ILE A 3 -2.89 -3.15 2.23
N LEU A 4 -1.78 -2.70 2.78
CA LEU A 4 -1.59 -1.32 3.23
C LEU A 4 -0.92 -0.51 2.12
N ASP A 5 -1.42 0.71 1.88
CA ASP A 5 -0.68 1.61 0.99
C ASP A 5 0.53 2.21 1.71
N THR A 6 1.36 2.91 0.97
CA THR A 6 2.62 3.44 1.49
C THR A 6 2.41 4.42 2.65
N ASN A 7 1.43 5.32 2.55
CA ASN A 7 1.18 6.32 3.58
C ASN A 7 0.71 5.69 4.89
N ILE A 8 -0.15 4.68 4.82
CA ILE A 8 -0.59 3.95 6.01
C ILE A 8 0.61 3.27 6.69
N CYS A 9 1.51 2.66 5.90
CA CYS A 9 2.75 2.08 6.43
C CYS A 9 3.57 3.12 7.20
N ILE A 10 3.73 4.32 6.63
CA ILE A 10 4.48 5.40 7.26
C ILE A 10 3.83 5.78 8.58
N HIS A 11 2.51 5.90 8.65
CA HIS A 11 1.80 6.19 9.90
C HIS A 11 2.07 5.11 10.96
N ILE A 12 2.05 3.83 10.58
CA ILE A 12 2.32 2.74 11.52
C ILE A 12 3.76 2.81 12.03
N ILE A 13 4.73 3.03 11.14
CA ILE A 13 6.15 3.14 11.51
C ILE A 13 6.35 4.30 12.49
N LYS A 14 5.69 5.43 12.26
CA LYS A 14 5.74 6.60 13.13
C LYS A 14 4.90 6.46 14.39
N ARG A 15 4.10 5.40 14.49
CA ARG A 15 3.20 5.09 15.61
C ARG A 15 2.17 6.18 15.90
N LYS A 16 1.65 6.82 14.85
CA LYS A 16 0.59 7.82 14.96
C LYS A 16 -0.15 8.00 13.64
N PRO A 17 -1.45 8.35 13.67
CA PRO A 17 -2.25 8.53 14.89
C PRO A 17 -2.62 7.20 15.57
N ALA A 18 -3.15 7.30 16.78
CA ALA A 18 -3.51 6.12 17.58
C ALA A 18 -4.53 5.22 16.87
N SER A 19 -5.44 5.81 16.09
CA SER A 19 -6.46 5.05 15.34
C SER A 19 -5.84 4.03 14.38
N VAL A 20 -4.77 4.40 13.68
CA VAL A 20 -4.08 3.51 12.74
C VAL A 20 -3.43 2.35 13.49
N ILE A 21 -2.75 2.65 14.60
CA ILE A 21 -2.10 1.63 15.43
C ILE A 21 -3.13 0.65 15.99
N LYS A 22 -4.28 1.17 16.44
CA LYS A 22 -5.36 0.34 16.98
C LYS A 22 -5.84 -0.66 15.94
N HIS A 23 -6.14 -0.22 14.73
CA HIS A 23 -6.56 -1.09 13.64
C HIS A 23 -5.49 -2.12 13.31
N PHE A 24 -4.23 -1.70 13.22
CA PHE A 24 -3.13 -2.59 12.88
C PHE A 24 -3.01 -3.75 13.89
N ARG A 25 -3.20 -3.45 15.18
CA ARG A 25 -3.10 -4.45 16.26
C ARG A 25 -4.26 -5.45 16.30
N GLU A 26 -5.34 -5.18 15.59
CA GLU A 26 -6.48 -6.09 15.54
C GLU A 26 -6.23 -7.32 14.68
N TYR A 27 -5.15 -7.33 13.89
CA TYR A 27 -4.86 -8.39 12.94
C TYR A 27 -3.68 -9.25 13.38
N GLN A 28 -3.71 -10.52 12.96
CA GLN A 28 -2.66 -11.49 13.23
C GLN A 28 -1.53 -11.35 12.19
N PRO A 29 -0.28 -11.76 12.54
CA PRO A 29 0.78 -11.88 11.54
C PRO A 29 0.31 -12.75 10.37
N GLY A 30 0.59 -12.27 9.15
CA GLY A 30 0.17 -12.97 7.94
C GLY A 30 -1.18 -12.52 7.36
N ASP A 31 -2.00 -11.81 8.15
CA ASP A 31 -3.26 -11.26 7.64
C ASP A 31 -3.06 -10.02 6.79
N ILE A 32 -1.96 -9.34 6.99
CA ILE A 32 -1.65 -8.06 6.36
C ILE A 32 -0.40 -8.21 5.50
N GLY A 33 -0.48 -7.68 4.29
CA GLY A 33 0.65 -7.61 3.39
C GLY A 33 0.86 -6.22 2.85
N ILE A 34 1.98 -6.04 2.20
CA ILE A 34 2.28 -4.85 1.40
C ILE A 34 2.79 -5.28 0.03
N SER A 35 2.51 -4.44 -0.96
CA SER A 35 3.07 -4.63 -2.29
C SER A 35 4.57 -4.40 -2.28
N ALA A 36 5.31 -5.13 -3.11
CA ALA A 36 6.72 -4.83 -3.38
C ALA A 36 6.91 -3.38 -3.85
N ILE A 37 5.92 -2.80 -4.51
CA ILE A 37 5.94 -1.38 -4.92
C ILE A 37 5.98 -0.47 -3.68
N THR A 38 5.15 -0.75 -2.68
CA THR A 38 5.15 -0.02 -1.41
C THR A 38 6.50 -0.17 -0.72
N LEU A 39 7.04 -1.38 -0.68
CA LEU A 39 8.36 -1.59 -0.08
C LEU A 39 9.43 -0.77 -0.80
N ALA A 40 9.40 -0.72 -2.13
CA ALA A 40 10.34 0.10 -2.89
C ALA A 40 10.25 1.58 -2.49
N GLU A 41 9.05 2.12 -2.31
CA GLU A 41 8.86 3.49 -1.84
C GLU A 41 9.43 3.70 -0.44
N LEU A 42 9.19 2.75 0.46
CA LEU A 42 9.71 2.81 1.84
C LEU A 42 11.24 2.74 1.86
N GLN A 43 11.84 1.87 1.04
CA GLN A 43 13.30 1.78 0.92
C GLN A 43 13.90 3.07 0.35
N PHE A 44 13.25 3.69 -0.62
CA PHE A 44 13.66 4.99 -1.12
C PHE A 44 13.63 6.04 0.00
N GLY A 45 12.58 6.04 0.81
CA GLY A 45 12.46 6.94 1.95
C GLY A 45 13.63 6.80 2.93
N VAL A 46 14.04 5.57 3.21
CA VAL A 46 15.23 5.30 4.04
C VAL A 46 16.50 5.82 3.37
N ALA A 47 16.70 5.50 2.10
CA ALA A 47 17.93 5.84 1.38
C ALA A 47 18.17 7.34 1.29
N LYS A 48 17.11 8.15 1.20
CA LYS A 48 17.23 9.62 1.13
C LYS A 48 17.26 10.30 2.49
N SER A 49 17.02 9.56 3.59
CA SER A 49 16.95 10.13 4.93
C SER A 49 18.35 10.39 5.49
N GLN A 50 18.41 11.23 6.54
CA GLN A 50 19.68 11.52 7.21
C GLN A 50 20.00 10.51 8.32
N ALA A 51 19.02 9.76 8.80
CA ALA A 51 19.18 8.74 9.83
C ALA A 51 18.97 7.35 9.20
N LYS A 52 19.76 7.01 8.20
CA LYS A 52 19.57 5.80 7.39
C LYS A 52 19.52 4.52 8.21
N LYS A 53 20.49 4.34 9.13
CA LYS A 53 20.54 3.12 9.94
C LYS A 53 19.35 2.99 10.86
N LYS A 54 18.98 4.07 11.54
CA LYS A 54 17.82 4.10 12.43
C LYS A 54 16.55 3.79 11.67
N ASN A 55 16.38 4.43 10.51
CA ASN A 55 15.16 4.27 9.70
C ASN A 55 15.10 2.91 9.04
N GLN A 56 16.25 2.32 8.64
CA GLN A 56 16.26 0.96 8.12
C GLN A 56 15.86 -0.04 9.19
N ASN A 57 16.38 0.12 10.43
CA ASN A 57 16.01 -0.75 11.54
C ASN A 57 14.50 -0.66 11.84
N ALA A 58 13.93 0.54 11.81
CA ALA A 58 12.50 0.72 12.02
C ALA A 58 11.67 0.05 10.91
N LEU A 59 12.12 0.16 9.67
CA LEU A 59 11.46 -0.50 8.55
C LEU A 59 11.54 -2.03 8.68
N ASP A 60 12.71 -2.56 8.99
CA ASP A 60 12.90 -4.00 9.13
C ASP A 60 12.00 -4.57 10.24
N GLU A 61 11.91 -3.86 11.36
CA GLU A 61 11.04 -4.25 12.46
C GLU A 61 9.57 -4.22 12.05
N PHE A 62 9.15 -3.18 11.34
CA PHE A 62 7.79 -3.07 10.82
C PHE A 62 7.43 -4.25 9.91
N LEU A 63 8.37 -4.72 9.09
CA LEU A 63 8.12 -5.79 8.13
C LEU A 63 7.97 -7.17 8.75
N LEU A 64 8.45 -7.38 9.98
CA LEU A 64 8.46 -8.71 10.60
C LEU A 64 7.11 -9.44 10.58
N PRO A 65 5.96 -8.79 10.94
CA PRO A 65 4.66 -9.48 10.92
C PRO A 65 3.97 -9.45 9.56
N LEU A 66 4.56 -8.84 8.55
CA LEU A 66 3.90 -8.60 7.28
C LEU A 66 4.38 -9.55 6.19
N GLU A 67 3.52 -9.77 5.20
CA GLU A 67 3.94 -10.39 3.95
C GLU A 67 4.29 -9.31 2.93
N VAL A 68 5.44 -9.45 2.30
CA VAL A 68 5.80 -8.63 1.13
C VAL A 68 5.40 -9.41 -0.11
N LEU A 69 4.47 -8.87 -0.88
CA LEU A 69 3.87 -9.55 -2.02
C LEU A 69 4.54 -9.09 -3.31
N PRO A 70 5.03 -10.03 -4.14
CA PRO A 70 5.64 -9.66 -5.42
C PRO A 70 4.57 -9.15 -6.39
N PHE A 71 4.94 -8.17 -7.21
CA PHE A 71 4.07 -7.65 -8.25
C PHE A 71 4.13 -8.60 -9.44
N GLY A 72 3.19 -9.54 -9.50
CA GLY A 72 3.22 -10.63 -10.46
C GLY A 72 2.45 -10.35 -11.74
N GLU A 73 2.36 -11.37 -12.58
CA GLU A 73 1.74 -11.27 -13.90
C GLU A 73 0.27 -10.83 -13.86
N HIS A 74 -0.51 -11.37 -12.91
CA HIS A 74 -1.91 -10.98 -12.75
C HIS A 74 -2.06 -9.50 -12.41
N ALA A 75 -1.14 -8.96 -11.63
CA ALA A 75 -1.14 -7.53 -11.30
C ALA A 75 -0.85 -6.68 -12.54
N THR A 76 0.01 -7.14 -13.45
CA THR A 76 0.28 -6.40 -14.69
C THR A 76 -0.95 -6.32 -15.58
N HIS A 77 -1.71 -7.41 -15.65
CA HIS A 77 -2.95 -7.45 -16.42
C HIS A 77 -3.98 -6.46 -15.84
N ALA A 78 -4.16 -6.47 -14.52
CA ALA A 78 -5.03 -5.52 -13.84
C ALA A 78 -4.59 -4.08 -14.07
N TYR A 79 -3.28 -3.82 -14.00
CA TYR A 79 -2.70 -2.51 -14.26
C TYR A 79 -3.09 -1.98 -15.64
N GLY A 80 -2.93 -2.79 -16.67
CA GLY A 80 -3.26 -2.37 -18.04
C GLY A 80 -4.73 -1.98 -18.19
N ARG A 81 -5.64 -2.79 -17.63
CA ARG A 81 -7.08 -2.52 -17.68
C ARG A 81 -7.46 -1.25 -16.92
N ILE A 82 -6.97 -1.12 -15.71
CA ILE A 82 -7.31 0.03 -14.85
C ILE A 82 -6.78 1.32 -15.46
N ARG A 83 -5.54 1.32 -15.90
CA ARG A 83 -4.93 2.50 -16.50
C ARG A 83 -5.68 2.96 -17.75
N ALA A 84 -6.01 2.02 -18.62
CA ALA A 84 -6.76 2.34 -19.84
C ALA A 84 -8.13 2.93 -19.49
N TYR A 85 -8.82 2.35 -18.50
CA TYR A 85 -10.11 2.85 -18.03
C TYR A 85 -10.00 4.27 -17.50
N LEU A 86 -9.03 4.54 -16.61
CA LEU A 86 -8.87 5.86 -15.99
C LEU A 86 -8.50 6.93 -17.02
N GLU A 87 -7.67 6.59 -17.98
CA GLU A 87 -7.30 7.53 -19.05
C GLU A 87 -8.52 7.86 -19.92
N ARG A 88 -9.36 6.88 -20.23
CA ARG A 88 -10.60 7.14 -20.96
C ARG A 88 -11.57 8.05 -20.18
N GLN A 89 -11.58 7.93 -18.86
CA GLN A 89 -12.40 8.77 -17.99
C GLN A 89 -11.79 10.16 -17.76
N GLY A 90 -10.56 10.39 -18.21
CA GLY A 90 -9.85 11.65 -17.94
C GLY A 90 -9.51 11.85 -16.47
N LYS A 91 -9.38 10.78 -15.72
CA LYS A 91 -9.14 10.82 -14.27
C LYS A 91 -7.96 9.94 -13.87
N PRO A 92 -6.74 10.25 -14.36
CA PRO A 92 -5.55 9.45 -13.99
C PRO A 92 -5.24 9.62 -12.51
N ILE A 93 -4.52 8.64 -11.96
CA ILE A 93 -3.99 8.69 -10.60
C ILE A 93 -2.48 8.55 -10.65
N GLY A 94 -1.81 8.80 -9.52
CA GLY A 94 -0.35 8.72 -9.45
C GLY A 94 0.18 7.35 -9.85
N ALA A 95 1.37 7.32 -10.45
CA ALA A 95 1.93 6.11 -11.04
C ALA A 95 2.07 4.96 -10.04
N ASN A 96 2.65 5.23 -8.86
CA ASN A 96 2.83 4.20 -7.85
C ASN A 96 1.50 3.77 -7.22
N ASP A 97 0.58 4.71 -7.01
CA ASP A 97 -0.76 4.39 -6.51
C ASP A 97 -1.50 3.49 -7.48
N LEU A 98 -1.34 3.72 -8.77
CA LEU A 98 -1.94 2.87 -9.79
C LEU A 98 -1.40 1.44 -9.72
N LEU A 99 -0.10 1.27 -9.54
CA LEU A 99 0.51 -0.05 -9.38
C LEU A 99 0.02 -0.75 -8.12
N ILE A 100 -0.05 -0.04 -7.00
CA ILE A 100 -0.53 -0.59 -5.73
C ILE A 100 -1.99 -1.02 -5.84
N ALA A 101 -2.83 -0.18 -6.45
CA ALA A 101 -4.24 -0.49 -6.67
C ALA A 101 -4.44 -1.71 -7.56
N ALA A 102 -3.69 -1.80 -8.65
CA ALA A 102 -3.73 -2.94 -9.55
C ALA A 102 -3.33 -4.24 -8.84
N HIS A 103 -2.31 -4.15 -7.99
CA HIS A 103 -1.86 -5.28 -7.19
C HIS A 103 -2.95 -5.76 -6.24
N ALA A 104 -3.54 -4.85 -5.47
CA ALA A 104 -4.64 -5.18 -4.55
C ALA A 104 -5.83 -5.78 -5.29
N LEU A 105 -6.22 -5.18 -6.40
CA LEU A 105 -7.35 -5.67 -7.20
C LEU A 105 -7.10 -7.07 -7.74
N SER A 106 -5.89 -7.35 -8.21
CA SER A 106 -5.53 -8.67 -8.76
C SER A 106 -5.62 -9.78 -7.72
N LEU A 107 -5.47 -9.44 -6.44
CA LEU A 107 -5.54 -10.39 -5.32
C LEU A 107 -6.92 -10.44 -4.68
N GLY A 108 -7.85 -9.61 -5.12
CA GLY A 108 -9.15 -9.47 -4.44
C GLY A 108 -9.00 -8.98 -3.01
N ALA A 109 -7.95 -8.20 -2.73
CA ALA A 109 -7.62 -7.74 -1.39
C ALA A 109 -8.30 -6.42 -1.04
N LEU A 110 -8.46 -6.19 0.26
CA LEU A 110 -8.88 -4.89 0.79
C LEU A 110 -7.67 -3.97 0.83
N LEU A 111 -7.72 -2.82 0.18
CA LEU A 111 -6.67 -1.81 0.23
C LEU A 111 -6.98 -0.80 1.33
N VAL A 112 -6.06 -0.68 2.29
CA VAL A 112 -6.15 0.32 3.36
C VAL A 112 -5.37 1.55 2.95
N THR A 113 -6.05 2.68 2.86
CA THR A 113 -5.48 3.94 2.41
C THR A 113 -6.24 5.12 3.03
N ASN A 114 -5.57 6.25 3.24
CA ASN A 114 -6.27 7.48 3.57
C ASN A 114 -6.61 8.32 2.34
N ASN A 115 -6.12 7.92 1.17
CA ASN A 115 -6.40 8.61 -0.10
C ASN A 115 -7.57 7.96 -0.84
N THR A 116 -8.68 7.74 -0.14
CA THR A 116 -9.85 7.05 -0.69
C THR A 116 -10.42 7.77 -1.89
N ARG A 117 -10.36 9.11 -1.90
CA ARG A 117 -10.90 9.92 -2.99
C ARG A 117 -10.27 9.55 -4.34
N GLU A 118 -8.96 9.33 -4.37
CA GLU A 118 -8.25 8.94 -5.59
C GLU A 118 -8.55 7.49 -5.97
N PHE A 119 -8.47 6.57 -5.00
CA PHE A 119 -8.67 5.14 -5.26
C PHE A 119 -10.12 4.77 -5.56
N GLU A 120 -11.10 5.57 -5.13
CA GLU A 120 -12.51 5.36 -5.47
C GLU A 120 -12.78 5.43 -6.97
N ARG A 121 -11.90 6.03 -7.73
CA ARG A 121 -12.00 6.07 -9.19
C ARG A 121 -11.87 4.70 -9.85
N ILE A 122 -11.36 3.72 -9.13
CA ILE A 122 -11.09 2.39 -9.65
C ILE A 122 -12.27 1.47 -9.35
N PRO A 123 -12.97 0.94 -10.39
CA PRO A 123 -14.09 0.03 -10.18
C PRO A 123 -13.67 -1.25 -9.46
N ASN A 124 -14.51 -1.74 -8.58
CA ASN A 124 -14.39 -3.02 -7.90
C ASN A 124 -13.24 -3.12 -6.89
N LEU A 125 -12.53 -2.03 -6.63
CA LEU A 125 -11.49 -2.02 -5.61
C LEU A 125 -12.11 -1.80 -4.24
N SER A 126 -11.87 -2.73 -3.31
CA SER A 126 -12.33 -2.61 -1.92
C SER A 126 -11.38 -1.73 -1.14
N LEU A 127 -11.93 -0.73 -0.45
CA LEU A 127 -11.15 0.28 0.28
C LEU A 127 -11.56 0.37 1.74
N SER A 128 -10.60 0.70 2.59
CA SER A 128 -10.84 1.05 3.98
C SER A 128 -9.86 2.15 4.39
N ASN A 129 -10.28 3.00 5.31
CA ASN A 129 -9.44 4.07 5.86
C ASN A 129 -9.32 3.86 7.36
N TRP A 130 -8.07 3.81 7.86
CA TRP A 130 -7.79 3.60 9.28
C TRP A 130 -7.49 4.91 10.04
N LEU A 131 -7.46 6.04 9.34
CA LEU A 131 -7.24 7.35 9.97
C LEU A 131 -8.51 7.91 10.63
#